data_fbe0fbbfe72685b9511a3563b4529c5f
#
_entry.id   fbe0fbbfe72685b9511a3563b4529c5f
#
_cell.length_a   1.000
_cell.length_b   1.000
_cell.length_c   1.000
_cell.angle_alpha   90.00
_cell.angle_beta   90.00
_cell.angle_gamma   90.00
#
_symmetry.space_group_name_H-M   'P 1'
#
loop_
_entity.id
_entity.type
_entity.pdbx_description
1 polymer ?
#
loop_
_entity_poly.entity_id
_entity_poly.type
_entity_poly.pdbx_seq_one_letter_code
_entity_poly.pdbx_strand_id
1 'polypeptide(L)'
;MADSEWDLETIATVRKYAMQNTVEYDGAGQAGSVLGRLLGERADLRARARDLKSLVEAEVNAANEMASTSGVDAVREALAASNPEALERQKQQKRIGLKPLPNATEGEVILRFAPNPNGPLTIGHARGVSINSEYARMYNGKVVLRFDDTDTRVKPPLPEAYDQIESEYEWLSGRPADIIIRASDRMPIYLEYASKMLAGGFGYVCRCSAADFKALRDASEACPC
;
A
#
# COMPACT_ATOMS: atom_id res chain seq x y z
N MET A 1 -9.43 -39.69 0.99
CA MET A 1 -10.45 -38.67 0.65
C MET A 1 -10.63 -37.86 1.93
N ALA A 2 -10.01 -36.71 2.02
CA ALA A 2 -10.22 -35.82 3.16
C ALA A 2 -11.43 -34.95 2.79
N ASP A 3 -12.57 -35.19 3.42
CA ASP A 3 -13.70 -34.28 3.39
C ASP A 3 -13.22 -32.94 3.97
N SER A 4 -12.90 -31.98 3.11
CA SER A 4 -12.69 -30.61 3.55
C SER A 4 -14.08 -30.05 3.84
N GLU A 5 -14.45 -30.11 5.10
CA GLU A 5 -15.74 -29.62 5.60
C GLU A 5 -15.76 -28.09 5.54
N TRP A 6 -16.08 -27.57 4.35
CA TRP A 6 -16.43 -26.17 4.19
C TRP A 6 -17.93 -26.03 4.49
N ASP A 7 -18.26 -24.98 5.23
CA ASP A 7 -19.65 -24.64 5.49
C ASP A 7 -20.38 -24.28 4.17
N LEU A 8 -21.69 -24.50 4.17
CA LEU A 8 -22.54 -24.29 2.99
C LEU A 8 -22.47 -22.82 2.49
N GLU A 9 -22.28 -21.86 3.38
CA GLU A 9 -22.18 -20.45 3.04
C GLU A 9 -20.90 -20.17 2.25
N THR A 10 -19.77 -20.72 2.69
CA THR A 10 -18.49 -20.61 1.99
C THR A 10 -18.55 -21.25 0.60
N ILE A 11 -19.14 -22.46 0.49
CA ILE A 11 -19.29 -23.13 -0.81
C ILE A 11 -20.19 -22.32 -1.75
N ALA A 12 -21.32 -21.80 -1.26
CA ALA A 12 -22.22 -20.96 -2.05
C ALA A 12 -21.54 -19.67 -2.53
N THR A 13 -20.72 -19.07 -1.68
CA THR A 13 -19.96 -17.85 -2.02
C THR A 13 -18.89 -18.13 -3.08
N VAL A 14 -18.15 -19.23 -2.96
CA VAL A 14 -17.15 -19.64 -3.96
C VAL A 14 -17.83 -19.91 -5.29
N ARG A 15 -18.92 -20.65 -5.30
CA ARG A 15 -19.70 -20.95 -6.52
C ARG A 15 -20.24 -19.68 -7.19
N LYS A 16 -20.80 -18.76 -6.43
CA LYS A 16 -21.23 -17.45 -6.93
C LYS A 16 -20.12 -16.74 -7.66
N TYR A 17 -18.93 -16.64 -7.05
CA TYR A 17 -17.79 -15.94 -7.65
C TYR A 17 -17.17 -16.69 -8.83
N ALA A 18 -17.20 -18.03 -8.81
CA ALA A 18 -16.80 -18.86 -9.95
C ALA A 18 -17.68 -18.58 -11.17
N MET A 19 -18.99 -18.66 -11.02
CA MET A 19 -19.95 -18.37 -12.10
C MET A 19 -19.84 -16.93 -12.60
N GLN A 20 -19.73 -15.92 -11.71
CA GLN A 20 -19.52 -14.53 -12.10
C GLN A 20 -18.24 -14.37 -12.94
N ASN A 21 -17.15 -14.99 -12.51
CA ASN A 21 -15.87 -14.89 -13.19
C ASN A 21 -15.92 -15.61 -14.55
N THR A 22 -16.56 -16.78 -14.64
CA THR A 22 -16.76 -17.49 -15.92
C THR A 22 -17.60 -16.68 -16.90
N VAL A 23 -18.67 -16.01 -16.45
CA VAL A 23 -19.46 -15.11 -17.30
C VAL A 23 -18.64 -13.88 -17.72
N GLU A 24 -17.82 -13.33 -16.83
CA GLU A 24 -16.97 -12.17 -17.11
C GLU A 24 -15.89 -12.45 -18.15
N TYR A 25 -15.31 -13.64 -18.12
CA TYR A 25 -14.24 -14.07 -19.03
C TYR A 25 -14.75 -14.96 -20.18
N ASP A 26 -16.00 -14.80 -20.56
CA ASP A 26 -16.62 -15.46 -21.71
C ASP A 26 -16.40 -17.00 -21.74
N GLY A 27 -16.64 -17.64 -20.62
CA GLY A 27 -16.49 -19.08 -20.44
C GLY A 27 -15.12 -19.55 -19.95
N ALA A 28 -14.16 -18.66 -19.81
CA ALA A 28 -12.78 -18.96 -19.38
C ALA A 28 -12.46 -18.41 -17.99
N GLY A 29 -13.25 -18.75 -16.98
CA GLY A 29 -13.07 -18.32 -15.60
C GLY A 29 -11.71 -18.73 -15.04
N GLN A 30 -11.14 -17.88 -14.16
CA GLN A 30 -9.80 -18.01 -13.62
C GLN A 30 -9.82 -18.18 -12.09
N ALA A 31 -9.43 -19.34 -11.59
CA ALA A 31 -9.42 -19.66 -10.16
C ALA A 31 -8.60 -18.69 -9.32
N GLY A 32 -7.48 -18.18 -9.84
CA GLY A 32 -6.65 -17.18 -9.14
C GLY A 32 -7.38 -15.87 -8.88
N SER A 33 -8.19 -15.39 -9.83
CA SER A 33 -9.00 -14.19 -9.69
C SER A 33 -10.10 -14.37 -8.64
N VAL A 34 -10.77 -15.53 -8.67
CA VAL A 34 -11.82 -15.87 -7.70
C VAL A 34 -11.27 -15.98 -6.29
N LEU A 35 -10.13 -16.68 -6.12
CA LEU A 35 -9.46 -16.83 -4.83
C LEU A 35 -9.01 -15.47 -4.28
N GLY A 36 -8.39 -14.64 -5.11
CA GLY A 36 -7.95 -13.30 -4.70
C GLY A 36 -9.09 -12.41 -4.22
N ARG A 37 -10.24 -12.44 -4.92
CA ARG A 37 -11.43 -11.70 -4.53
C ARG A 37 -11.99 -12.21 -3.20
N LEU A 38 -12.14 -13.53 -3.06
CA LEU A 38 -12.68 -14.15 -1.86
C LEU A 38 -11.84 -13.83 -0.62
N LEU A 39 -10.51 -13.95 -0.69
CA LEU A 39 -9.60 -13.62 0.39
C LEU A 39 -9.52 -12.10 0.70
N GLY A 40 -9.91 -11.27 -0.25
CA GLY A 40 -10.06 -9.82 -0.06
C GLY A 40 -11.29 -9.47 0.78
N GLU A 41 -12.40 -10.15 0.56
CA GLU A 41 -13.68 -9.93 1.24
C GLU A 41 -13.78 -10.71 2.57
N ARG A 42 -13.25 -11.95 2.62
CA ARG A 42 -13.28 -12.86 3.76
C ARG A 42 -11.88 -13.07 4.32
N ALA A 43 -11.43 -12.10 5.10
CA ALA A 43 -10.10 -12.13 5.73
C ALA A 43 -9.90 -13.32 6.68
N ASP A 44 -10.98 -13.84 7.27
CA ASP A 44 -11.02 -15.03 8.13
C ASP A 44 -10.55 -16.30 7.41
N LEU A 45 -10.75 -16.39 6.10
CA LEU A 45 -10.36 -17.57 5.30
C LEU A 45 -8.87 -17.56 4.91
N ARG A 46 -8.13 -16.50 5.16
CA ARG A 46 -6.70 -16.39 4.78
C ARG A 46 -5.82 -17.47 5.41
N ALA A 47 -6.10 -17.86 6.64
CA ALA A 47 -5.37 -18.93 7.33
C ALA A 47 -5.52 -20.30 6.65
N ARG A 48 -6.61 -20.52 5.92
CA ARG A 48 -6.93 -21.75 5.19
C ARG A 48 -6.86 -21.60 3.68
N ALA A 49 -6.15 -20.59 3.18
CA ALA A 49 -6.11 -20.26 1.76
C ALA A 49 -5.61 -21.42 0.86
N ARG A 50 -4.74 -22.29 1.39
CA ARG A 50 -4.24 -23.47 0.67
C ARG A 50 -5.36 -24.48 0.41
N ASP A 51 -6.18 -24.77 1.41
CA ASP A 51 -7.27 -25.74 1.32
C ASP A 51 -8.41 -25.17 0.47
N LEU A 52 -8.68 -23.86 0.62
CA LEU A 52 -9.67 -23.14 -0.15
C LEU A 52 -9.38 -23.13 -1.65
N LYS A 53 -8.11 -23.16 -2.03
CA LYS A 53 -7.70 -23.19 -3.44
C LYS A 53 -8.30 -24.37 -4.19
N SER A 54 -8.30 -25.56 -3.61
CA SER A 54 -8.86 -26.77 -4.23
C SER A 54 -10.37 -26.65 -4.46
N LEU A 55 -11.12 -26.08 -3.51
CA LEU A 55 -12.53 -25.80 -3.66
C LEU A 55 -12.80 -24.78 -4.77
N VAL A 56 -12.03 -23.69 -4.81
CA VAL A 56 -12.15 -22.64 -5.83
C VAL A 56 -11.86 -23.21 -7.23
N GLU A 57 -10.81 -24.01 -7.37
CA GLU A 57 -10.48 -24.67 -8.64
C GLU A 57 -11.60 -25.61 -9.12
N ALA A 58 -12.18 -26.38 -8.22
CA ALA A 58 -13.29 -27.28 -8.54
C ALA A 58 -14.54 -26.51 -9.03
N GLU A 59 -14.93 -25.45 -8.33
CA GLU A 59 -16.12 -24.66 -8.69
C GLU A 59 -15.90 -23.84 -9.98
N VAL A 60 -14.69 -23.32 -10.22
CA VAL A 60 -14.37 -22.62 -11.47
C VAL A 60 -14.35 -23.59 -12.65
N ASN A 61 -13.78 -24.78 -12.49
CA ASN A 61 -13.79 -25.81 -13.53
C ASN A 61 -15.22 -26.26 -13.86
N ALA A 62 -16.06 -26.46 -12.86
CA ALA A 62 -17.48 -26.80 -13.05
C ALA A 62 -18.23 -25.70 -13.82
N ALA A 63 -18.01 -24.42 -13.49
CA ALA A 63 -18.60 -23.30 -14.20
C ALA A 63 -18.10 -23.19 -15.65
N ASN A 64 -16.81 -23.39 -15.89
CA ASN A 64 -16.22 -23.39 -17.24
C ASN A 64 -16.73 -24.58 -18.07
N GLU A 65 -16.88 -25.77 -17.49
CA GLU A 65 -17.46 -26.93 -18.14
C GLU A 65 -18.93 -26.69 -18.53
N MET A 66 -19.71 -26.08 -17.65
CA MET A 66 -21.08 -25.66 -17.97
C MET A 66 -21.08 -24.66 -19.15
N ALA A 67 -20.19 -23.69 -19.16
CA ALA A 67 -20.07 -22.72 -20.25
C ALA A 67 -19.70 -23.40 -21.58
N SER A 68 -18.77 -24.36 -21.54
CA SER A 68 -18.32 -25.08 -22.75
C SER A 68 -19.40 -26.02 -23.33
N THR A 69 -20.25 -26.58 -22.48
CA THR A 69 -21.27 -27.57 -22.86
C THR A 69 -22.60 -26.91 -23.25
N SER A 70 -23.01 -25.90 -22.49
CA SER A 70 -24.35 -25.29 -22.60
C SER A 70 -24.34 -23.81 -22.96
N GLY A 71 -23.15 -23.24 -23.13
CA GLY A 71 -22.93 -21.81 -23.41
C GLY A 71 -22.88 -20.97 -22.16
N VAL A 72 -22.26 -19.77 -22.31
CA VAL A 72 -22.10 -18.79 -21.20
C VAL A 72 -23.44 -18.29 -20.67
N ASP A 73 -24.49 -18.25 -21.52
CA ASP A 73 -25.80 -17.83 -21.11
C ASP A 73 -26.45 -18.81 -20.10
N ALA A 74 -26.18 -20.11 -20.20
CA ALA A 74 -26.63 -21.09 -19.20
C ALA A 74 -25.99 -20.84 -17.83
N VAL A 75 -24.71 -20.45 -17.79
CA VAL A 75 -24.02 -20.05 -16.53
C VAL A 75 -24.63 -18.77 -15.96
N ARG A 76 -25.00 -17.82 -16.83
CA ARG A 76 -25.66 -16.57 -16.43
C ARG A 76 -27.06 -16.84 -15.85
N GLU A 77 -27.83 -17.73 -16.45
CA GLU A 77 -29.16 -18.12 -15.94
C GLU A 77 -29.06 -18.85 -14.60
N ALA A 78 -28.11 -19.78 -14.45
CA ALA A 78 -27.85 -20.46 -13.19
C ALA A 78 -27.41 -19.49 -12.07
N LEU A 79 -26.58 -18.50 -12.41
CA LEU A 79 -26.19 -17.43 -11.49
C LEU A 79 -27.38 -16.55 -11.11
N ALA A 80 -28.22 -16.16 -12.08
CA ALA A 80 -29.42 -15.37 -11.84
C ALA A 80 -30.42 -16.09 -10.92
N ALA A 81 -30.58 -17.38 -11.11
CA ALA A 81 -31.50 -18.20 -10.30
C ALA A 81 -31.05 -18.34 -8.84
N SER A 82 -29.74 -18.46 -8.62
CA SER A 82 -29.14 -18.61 -7.29
C SER A 82 -28.83 -17.30 -6.59
N ASN A 83 -28.43 -16.27 -7.34
CA ASN A 83 -27.98 -14.96 -6.84
C ASN A 83 -28.32 -13.84 -7.84
N PRO A 84 -29.57 -13.36 -7.89
CA PRO A 84 -29.98 -12.34 -8.88
C PRO A 84 -29.16 -11.04 -8.80
N GLU A 85 -28.75 -10.61 -7.61
CA GLU A 85 -27.91 -9.42 -7.39
C GLU A 85 -26.46 -9.59 -7.93
N ALA A 86 -26.05 -10.82 -8.18
CA ALA A 86 -24.69 -11.12 -8.63
C ALA A 86 -24.44 -10.74 -10.10
N LEU A 87 -25.49 -10.55 -10.89
CA LEU A 87 -25.44 -10.09 -12.28
C LEU A 87 -25.32 -8.56 -12.37
N GLU A 88 -25.77 -7.84 -11.35
CA GLU A 88 -25.58 -6.39 -11.25
C GLU A 88 -24.15 -6.09 -10.82
N ARG A 89 -23.23 -6.15 -11.76
CA ARG A 89 -21.87 -5.70 -11.50
C ARG A 89 -21.91 -4.21 -11.22
N GLN A 90 -21.67 -3.80 -9.99
CA GLN A 90 -21.19 -2.45 -9.72
C GLN A 90 -19.87 -2.29 -10.50
N LYS A 91 -19.94 -1.66 -11.67
CA LYS A 91 -18.73 -1.25 -12.39
C LYS A 91 -17.91 -0.45 -11.39
N GLN A 92 -16.82 -1.03 -10.90
CA GLN A 92 -15.85 -0.24 -10.15
C GLN A 92 -15.47 0.92 -11.05
N GLN A 93 -15.99 2.11 -10.73
CA GLN A 93 -15.55 3.31 -11.44
C GLN A 93 -14.05 3.36 -11.29
N LYS A 94 -13.33 3.30 -12.42
CA LYS A 94 -11.89 3.49 -12.42
C LYS A 94 -11.64 4.80 -11.69
N ARG A 95 -11.08 4.69 -10.49
CA ARG A 95 -10.80 5.85 -9.68
C ARG A 95 -9.75 6.69 -10.41
N ILE A 96 -10.14 7.88 -10.82
CA ILE A 96 -9.24 8.85 -11.43
C ILE A 96 -8.76 9.77 -10.31
N GLY A 97 -7.44 9.85 -10.12
CA GLY A 97 -6.82 10.69 -9.11
C GLY A 97 -6.59 10.04 -7.74
N LEU A 98 -6.15 10.85 -6.80
CA LEU A 98 -5.83 10.45 -5.43
C LEU A 98 -7.10 10.31 -4.58
N LYS A 99 -7.05 9.43 -3.57
CA LYS A 99 -8.11 9.36 -2.56
C LYS A 99 -8.07 10.61 -1.69
N PRO A 100 -9.23 11.16 -1.27
CA PRO A 100 -9.24 12.20 -0.26
C PRO A 100 -8.50 11.77 1.01
N LEU A 101 -7.77 12.69 1.62
CA LEU A 101 -7.16 12.48 2.93
C LEU A 101 -8.25 12.53 4.01
N PRO A 102 -8.27 11.60 4.96
CA PRO A 102 -9.21 11.66 6.07
C PRO A 102 -8.89 12.87 6.96
N ASN A 103 -9.93 13.57 7.40
CA ASN A 103 -9.84 14.72 8.31
C ASN A 103 -8.94 15.87 7.81
N ALA A 104 -8.76 16.02 6.51
CA ALA A 104 -7.99 17.11 5.94
C ALA A 104 -8.87 18.34 5.71
N THR A 105 -8.36 19.50 6.11
CA THR A 105 -8.98 20.81 5.89
C THR A 105 -8.26 21.53 4.75
N GLU A 106 -8.99 22.17 3.85
CA GLU A 106 -8.41 22.99 2.79
C GLU A 106 -7.56 24.12 3.38
N GLY A 107 -6.39 24.35 2.84
CA GLY A 107 -5.42 25.34 3.30
C GLY A 107 -4.55 24.92 4.48
N GLU A 108 -4.90 23.85 5.20
CA GLU A 108 -4.15 23.41 6.40
C GLU A 108 -3.24 22.20 6.14
N VAL A 109 -3.34 21.58 4.97
CA VAL A 109 -2.55 20.40 4.63
C VAL A 109 -1.09 20.80 4.38
N ILE A 110 -0.19 20.23 5.17
CA ILE A 110 1.26 20.40 5.00
C ILE A 110 1.87 19.03 4.77
N LEU A 111 2.52 18.87 3.63
CA LEU A 111 3.15 17.63 3.20
C LEU A 111 4.67 17.80 3.20
N ARG A 112 5.41 16.69 3.20
CA ARG A 112 6.85 16.74 3.22
C ARG A 112 7.45 15.76 2.22
N PHE A 113 8.40 16.26 1.43
CA PHE A 113 9.37 15.47 0.70
C PHE A 113 10.74 15.64 1.32
N ALA A 114 11.43 14.53 1.67
CA ALA A 114 12.64 14.59 2.48
C ALA A 114 13.77 13.73 1.88
N PRO A 115 14.39 14.16 0.76
CA PRO A 115 15.51 13.45 0.16
C PRO A 115 16.80 13.70 0.94
N ASN A 116 17.74 12.73 0.87
CA ASN A 116 19.12 12.97 1.23
C ASN A 116 19.84 13.63 0.02
N PRO A 117 20.57 14.73 0.18
CA PRO A 117 21.21 15.44 -0.92
C PRO A 117 22.58 14.82 -1.29
N ASN A 118 22.61 13.54 -1.63
CA ASN A 118 23.82 12.81 -2.04
C ASN A 118 23.87 12.49 -3.55
N GLY A 119 23.07 13.17 -4.34
CA GLY A 119 22.98 13.05 -5.79
C GLY A 119 21.60 13.46 -6.32
N PRO A 120 21.37 13.31 -7.62
CA PRO A 120 20.10 13.68 -8.27
C PRO A 120 18.93 12.81 -7.79
N LEU A 121 17.72 13.31 -8.01
CA LEU A 121 16.51 12.50 -7.79
C LEU A 121 16.47 11.33 -8.78
N THR A 122 15.94 10.23 -8.34
CA THR A 122 15.71 9.04 -9.17
C THR A 122 14.23 8.84 -9.43
N ILE A 123 13.87 7.95 -10.35
CA ILE A 123 12.48 7.59 -10.62
C ILE A 123 11.73 7.13 -9.35
N GLY A 124 12.45 6.54 -8.39
CA GLY A 124 11.88 6.17 -7.09
C GLY A 124 11.42 7.37 -6.27
N HIS A 125 12.10 8.50 -6.38
CA HIS A 125 11.72 9.76 -5.72
C HIS A 125 10.53 10.44 -6.38
N ALA A 126 10.33 10.23 -7.70
CA ALA A 126 9.25 10.85 -8.47
C ALA A 126 7.86 10.55 -7.88
N ARG A 127 7.65 9.34 -7.35
CA ARG A 127 6.41 8.98 -6.65
C ARG A 127 6.15 9.89 -5.44
N GLY A 128 7.17 10.14 -4.64
CA GLY A 128 7.06 10.99 -3.45
C GLY A 128 6.76 12.44 -3.82
N VAL A 129 7.47 12.98 -4.79
CA VAL A 129 7.26 14.35 -5.30
C VAL A 129 5.83 14.48 -5.85
N SER A 130 5.43 13.60 -6.78
CA SER A 130 4.12 13.68 -7.44
C SER A 130 2.95 13.57 -6.46
N ILE A 131 2.99 12.59 -5.53
CA ILE A 131 1.90 12.41 -4.56
C ILE A 131 1.78 13.61 -3.62
N ASN A 132 2.90 14.10 -3.09
CA ASN A 132 2.88 15.27 -2.19
C ASN A 132 2.40 16.53 -2.93
N SER A 133 2.87 16.77 -4.15
CA SER A 133 2.48 17.93 -4.94
C SER A 133 1.01 17.91 -5.33
N GLU A 134 0.47 16.72 -5.71
CA GLU A 134 -0.95 16.58 -6.05
C GLU A 134 -1.86 16.76 -4.83
N TYR A 135 -1.50 16.22 -3.68
CA TYR A 135 -2.27 16.48 -2.47
C TYR A 135 -2.20 17.95 -2.04
N ALA A 136 -1.03 18.59 -2.15
CA ALA A 136 -0.90 20.01 -1.88
C ALA A 136 -1.78 20.84 -2.83
N ARG A 137 -1.84 20.48 -4.12
CA ARG A 137 -2.73 21.12 -5.09
C ARG A 137 -4.21 20.88 -4.77
N MET A 138 -4.58 19.65 -4.43
CA MET A 138 -5.95 19.23 -4.12
C MET A 138 -6.54 19.96 -2.91
N TYR A 139 -5.71 20.30 -1.93
CA TYR A 139 -6.13 20.92 -0.68
C TYR A 139 -5.65 22.37 -0.52
N ASN A 140 -5.15 23.01 -1.56
CA ASN A 140 -4.53 24.34 -1.46
C ASN A 140 -3.49 24.41 -0.31
N GLY A 141 -2.77 23.31 -0.12
CA GLY A 141 -1.83 23.10 0.95
C GLY A 141 -0.40 23.45 0.57
N LYS A 142 0.56 23.08 1.43
CA LYS A 142 1.98 23.39 1.27
C LYS A 142 2.83 22.12 1.21
N VAL A 143 3.95 22.18 0.52
CA VAL A 143 5.00 21.15 0.54
C VAL A 143 6.27 21.69 1.15
N VAL A 144 6.77 20.97 2.15
CA VAL A 144 8.09 21.19 2.74
C VAL A 144 9.09 20.27 2.05
N LEU A 145 10.07 20.83 1.38
CA LEU A 145 11.26 20.13 0.93
C LEU A 145 12.28 20.16 2.07
N ARG A 146 12.55 19.01 2.67
CA ARG A 146 13.53 18.90 3.76
C ARG A 146 14.71 18.07 3.30
N PHE A 147 15.88 18.65 3.25
CA PHE A 147 17.11 17.91 3.03
C PHE A 147 17.49 17.12 4.29
N ASP A 148 17.57 15.79 4.18
CA ASP A 148 18.03 14.90 5.26
C ASP A 148 19.56 14.74 5.17
N ASP A 149 20.28 15.78 5.51
CA ASP A 149 21.70 16.01 5.27
C ASP A 149 22.59 15.77 6.51
N THR A 150 22.13 14.99 7.48
CA THR A 150 22.86 14.71 8.72
C THR A 150 23.75 13.46 8.67
N ASP A 151 23.66 12.64 7.60
CA ASP A 151 24.50 11.46 7.43
C ASP A 151 25.80 11.81 6.70
N THR A 152 26.87 12.01 7.45
CA THR A 152 28.19 12.35 6.90
C THR A 152 29.06 11.13 6.58
N ARG A 153 28.59 9.90 6.84
CA ARG A 153 29.42 8.69 6.71
C ARG A 153 29.01 7.80 5.54
N VAL A 154 27.74 7.49 5.43
CA VAL A 154 27.22 6.54 4.43
C VAL A 154 26.72 7.26 3.20
N LYS A 155 26.06 8.41 3.41
CA LYS A 155 25.47 9.25 2.35
C LYS A 155 25.82 10.71 2.59
N PRO A 156 27.11 11.08 2.47
CA PRO A 156 27.52 12.46 2.69
C PRO A 156 26.80 13.40 1.72
N PRO A 157 26.33 14.55 2.20
CA PRO A 157 25.73 15.56 1.35
C PRO A 157 26.72 16.10 0.33
N LEU A 158 26.26 16.33 -0.90
CA LEU A 158 27.00 16.99 -1.97
C LEU A 158 26.47 18.42 -2.15
N PRO A 159 27.33 19.44 -2.14
CA PRO A 159 26.88 20.84 -2.27
C PRO A 159 26.00 21.09 -3.50
N GLU A 160 26.34 20.50 -4.64
CA GLU A 160 25.63 20.65 -5.90
C GLU A 160 24.27 19.95 -5.89
N ALA A 161 24.07 18.95 -5.04
CA ALA A 161 22.81 18.19 -4.99
C ALA A 161 21.63 18.99 -4.41
N TYR A 162 21.90 20.03 -3.63
CA TYR A 162 20.81 20.87 -3.08
C TYR A 162 20.09 21.60 -4.20
N ASP A 163 20.79 22.40 -4.98
CA ASP A 163 20.20 23.16 -6.09
C ASP A 163 19.63 22.24 -7.17
N GLN A 164 20.30 21.12 -7.42
CA GLN A 164 19.81 20.13 -8.39
C GLN A 164 18.48 19.53 -7.95
N ILE A 165 18.34 19.09 -6.70
CA ILE A 165 17.10 18.51 -6.18
C ILE A 165 15.97 19.54 -6.15
N GLU A 166 16.24 20.80 -5.83
CA GLU A 166 15.25 21.88 -5.90
C GLU A 166 14.74 22.06 -7.32
N SER A 167 15.64 22.12 -8.30
CA SER A 167 15.29 22.24 -9.72
C SER A 167 14.52 21.04 -10.25
N GLU A 168 14.93 19.82 -9.90
CA GLU A 168 14.26 18.58 -10.29
C GLU A 168 12.89 18.46 -9.63
N TYR A 169 12.75 18.88 -8.36
CA TYR A 169 11.47 18.95 -7.67
C TYR A 169 10.52 19.91 -8.39
N GLU A 170 10.98 21.11 -8.68
CA GLU A 170 10.17 22.13 -9.38
C GLU A 170 9.74 21.64 -10.77
N TRP A 171 10.68 21.07 -11.53
CA TRP A 171 10.39 20.50 -12.84
C TRP A 171 9.31 19.41 -12.78
N LEU A 172 9.39 18.51 -11.81
CA LEU A 172 8.46 17.38 -11.70
C LEU A 172 7.10 17.77 -11.12
N SER A 173 7.08 18.71 -10.16
CA SER A 173 5.84 19.17 -9.50
C SER A 173 5.12 20.30 -10.25
N GLY A 174 5.85 20.99 -11.14
CA GLY A 174 5.39 22.18 -11.86
C GLY A 174 5.38 23.47 -11.02
N ARG A 175 5.94 23.44 -9.78
CA ARG A 175 6.06 24.61 -8.90
C ARG A 175 7.20 24.40 -7.89
N PRO A 176 7.82 25.47 -7.36
CA PRO A 176 8.82 25.34 -6.29
C PRO A 176 8.16 24.81 -5.00
N ALA A 177 8.97 24.26 -4.11
CA ALA A 177 8.53 23.90 -2.78
C ALA A 177 8.18 25.18 -1.97
N ASP A 178 7.12 25.09 -1.15
CA ASP A 178 6.67 26.25 -0.38
C ASP A 178 7.63 26.61 0.77
N ILE A 179 8.30 25.59 1.32
CA ILE A 179 9.24 25.73 2.43
C ILE A 179 10.44 24.82 2.17
N ILE A 180 11.64 25.34 2.33
CA ILE A 180 12.89 24.57 2.23
C ILE A 180 13.55 24.52 3.59
N ILE A 181 13.95 23.33 4.03
CA ILE A 181 14.59 23.10 5.33
C ILE A 181 15.81 22.19 5.14
N ARG A 182 16.91 22.49 5.84
CA ARG A 182 18.04 21.58 6.01
C ARG A 182 17.99 20.98 7.42
N ALA A 183 18.08 19.66 7.53
CA ALA A 183 18.03 18.99 8.82
C ALA A 183 19.27 19.35 9.68
N SER A 184 20.44 19.53 9.05
CA SER A 184 21.67 19.96 9.70
C SER A 184 21.53 21.29 10.44
N ASP A 185 20.81 22.26 9.90
CA ASP A 185 20.58 23.57 10.53
C ASP A 185 19.68 23.47 11.78
N ARG A 186 19.02 22.35 11.97
CA ARG A 186 18.05 22.13 13.05
C ARG A 186 18.59 21.25 14.19
N MET A 187 19.87 20.90 14.18
CA MET A 187 20.48 20.04 15.21
C MET A 187 20.24 20.52 16.64
N PRO A 188 20.33 21.83 16.96
CA PRO A 188 20.03 22.31 18.31
C PRO A 188 18.60 21.97 18.78
N ILE A 189 17.62 22.08 17.86
CA ILE A 189 16.23 21.75 18.15
C ILE A 189 16.08 20.24 18.41
N TYR A 190 16.71 19.40 17.59
CA TYR A 190 16.66 17.95 17.78
C TYR A 190 17.28 17.51 19.10
N LEU A 191 18.40 18.11 19.51
CA LEU A 191 19.05 17.84 20.79
C LEU A 191 18.19 18.30 21.98
N GLU A 192 17.54 19.45 21.88
CA GLU A 192 16.60 19.94 22.90
C GLU A 192 15.45 18.95 23.09
N TYR A 193 14.80 18.52 21.99
CA TYR A 193 13.70 17.56 22.08
C TYR A 193 14.15 16.17 22.53
N ALA A 194 15.34 15.70 22.11
CA ALA A 194 15.91 14.47 22.64
C ALA A 194 16.09 14.52 24.15
N SER A 195 16.62 15.65 24.67
CA SER A 195 16.75 15.87 26.11
C SER A 195 15.40 15.86 26.83
N LYS A 196 14.36 16.49 26.26
CA LYS A 196 13.00 16.46 26.80
C LYS A 196 12.42 15.05 26.81
N MET A 197 12.64 14.26 25.77
CA MET A 197 12.20 12.85 25.71
C MET A 197 12.88 12.01 26.79
N LEU A 198 14.19 12.17 26.98
CA LEU A 198 14.91 11.46 28.05
C LEU A 198 14.41 11.87 29.44
N ALA A 199 14.25 13.16 29.69
CA ALA A 199 13.75 13.69 30.97
C ALA A 199 12.30 13.22 31.26
N GLY A 200 11.49 13.06 30.23
CA GLY A 200 10.10 12.55 30.34
C GLY A 200 9.99 11.02 30.45
N GLY A 201 11.10 10.29 30.39
CA GLY A 201 11.10 8.81 30.43
C GLY A 201 10.59 8.14 29.14
N PHE A 202 10.47 8.89 28.03
CA PHE A 202 10.03 8.36 26.73
C PHE A 202 11.15 7.74 25.91
N GLY A 203 12.39 7.76 26.41
CA GLY A 203 13.55 7.19 25.78
C GLY A 203 14.69 6.96 26.78
N TYR A 204 15.69 6.22 26.35
CA TYR A 204 16.91 5.99 27.13
C TYR A 204 18.14 5.99 26.22
N VAL A 205 19.32 6.18 26.80
CA VAL A 205 20.57 6.13 26.05
C VAL A 205 21.10 4.69 26.01
N CYS A 206 21.13 4.12 24.83
CA CYS A 206 21.73 2.79 24.61
C CYS A 206 23.24 2.92 24.38
N ARG A 207 24.03 2.10 25.09
CA ARG A 207 25.51 2.05 24.99
C ARG A 207 26.01 0.80 24.27
N CYS A 208 25.12 -0.06 23.77
CA CYS A 208 25.49 -1.22 22.97
C CYS A 208 26.16 -0.81 21.67
N SER A 209 27.07 -1.64 21.17
CA SER A 209 27.55 -1.47 19.79
C SER A 209 26.39 -1.65 18.79
N ALA A 210 26.54 -1.08 17.60
CA ALA A 210 25.54 -1.24 16.54
C ALA A 210 25.32 -2.70 16.15
N ALA A 211 26.36 -3.53 16.22
CA ALA A 211 26.30 -4.96 15.93
C ALA A 211 25.53 -5.73 17.01
N ASP A 212 25.85 -5.48 18.29
CA ASP A 212 25.17 -6.11 19.42
C ASP A 212 23.69 -5.72 19.48
N PHE A 213 23.40 -4.43 19.29
CA PHE A 213 22.01 -3.95 19.25
C PHE A 213 21.24 -4.57 18.09
N LYS A 214 21.87 -4.74 16.93
CA LYS A 214 21.24 -5.42 15.80
C LYS A 214 20.94 -6.87 16.12
N ALA A 215 21.87 -7.59 16.73
CA ALA A 215 21.67 -9.00 17.13
C ALA A 215 20.51 -9.16 18.12
N LEU A 216 20.43 -8.31 19.16
CA LEU A 216 19.34 -8.29 20.12
C LEU A 216 17.99 -8.02 19.45
N ARG A 217 17.94 -7.00 18.57
CA ARG A 217 16.73 -6.67 17.82
C ARG A 217 16.28 -7.82 16.93
N ASP A 218 17.20 -8.47 16.21
CA ASP A 218 16.88 -9.56 15.30
C ASP A 218 16.42 -10.82 16.08
N ALA A 219 16.89 -10.99 17.34
CA ALA A 219 16.43 -12.00 18.27
C ALA A 219 15.15 -11.63 19.05
N SER A 220 14.63 -10.41 18.86
CA SER A 220 13.53 -9.84 19.65
C SER A 220 13.81 -9.79 21.17
N GLU A 221 15.07 -9.62 21.55
CA GLU A 221 15.53 -9.50 22.92
C GLU A 221 15.65 -8.04 23.35
N ALA A 222 15.42 -7.79 24.64
CA ALA A 222 15.53 -6.46 25.21
C ALA A 222 17.01 -6.03 25.31
N CYS A 223 17.27 -4.75 25.05
CA CYS A 223 18.58 -4.15 25.29
C CYS A 223 18.88 -4.10 26.80
N PRO A 224 20.09 -4.49 27.26
CA PRO A 224 20.47 -4.47 28.67
C PRO A 224 20.69 -3.07 29.24
N CYS A 225 20.70 -2.03 28.38
CA CYS A 225 20.82 -0.65 28.83
C CYS A 225 19.53 -0.08 29.37
#